data_dd85a6889f6cd6f510e6c3f0523dc503
#
_entry.id   dd85a6889f6cd6f510e6c3f0523dc503
#
_cell.length_a   1.000
_cell.length_b   1.000
_cell.length_c   1.000
_cell.angle_alpha   90.00
_cell.angle_beta   90.00
_cell.angle_gamma   90.00
#
_symmetry.space_group_name_H-M   'P 1'
#
loop_
_entity.id
_entity.type
_entity.pdbx_description
1 polymer ?
#
loop_
_entity_poly.entity_id
_entity_poly.type
_entity_poly.pdbx_seq_one_letter_code
_entity_poly.pdbx_strand_id
1 'polypeptide(L)' 'MKQCMDSDNLHRRLRKIIGQVQAIDRMIDEDVPCEDILSQLNAAKSALNGCGKVVLEGHI' A
#
# COMPACT_ATOMS: atom_id res chain seq x y z
N MET A 1 10.36 21.44 -6.18
CA MET A 1 9.91 21.61 -4.81
C MET A 1 10.72 20.74 -3.87
N LYS A 2 11.13 21.30 -2.76
CA LYS A 2 11.87 20.56 -1.78
C LYS A 2 10.95 19.61 -1.00
N GLN A 3 11.36 18.37 -0.89
CA GLN A 3 10.56 17.37 -0.17
C GLN A 3 11.03 17.30 1.29
N CYS A 4 10.08 17.21 2.18
CA CYS A 4 10.33 17.07 3.61
C CYS A 4 10.31 15.61 4.05
N MET A 5 9.91 14.71 3.19
CA MET A 5 9.72 13.30 3.50
C MET A 5 10.85 12.46 2.93
N ASP A 6 10.99 11.26 3.46
CA ASP A 6 11.94 10.27 2.94
C ASP A 6 11.36 9.63 1.67
N SER A 7 11.72 10.20 0.53
CA SER A 7 11.15 9.78 -0.75
C SER A 7 11.55 8.34 -1.12
N ASP A 8 12.76 7.92 -0.79
CA ASP A 8 13.20 6.55 -1.09
C ASP A 8 12.37 5.53 -0.31
N ASN A 9 12.12 5.81 0.95
CA ASN A 9 11.27 4.97 1.79
C ASN A 9 9.86 4.91 1.22
N LEU A 10 9.30 6.05 0.85
CA LEU A 10 7.96 6.13 0.29
C LEU A 10 7.84 5.35 -1.03
N HIS A 11 8.80 5.51 -1.92
CA HIS A 11 8.78 4.78 -3.18
C HIS A 11 8.83 3.27 -2.96
N ARG A 12 9.66 2.82 -2.03
CA ARG A 12 9.77 1.41 -1.71
C ARG A 12 8.45 0.85 -1.17
N ARG A 13 7.81 1.61 -0.28
CA ARG A 13 6.52 1.22 0.29
C ARG A 13 5.44 1.17 -0.79
N LEU A 14 5.41 2.18 -1.65
CA LEU A 14 4.41 2.24 -2.71
C LEU A 14 4.58 1.11 -3.73
N ARG A 15 5.81 0.75 -4.07
CA ARG A 15 6.05 -0.37 -4.99
C ARG A 15 5.53 -1.68 -4.41
N LYS A 16 5.71 -1.88 -3.11
CA LYS A 16 5.14 -3.06 -2.45
C LYS A 16 3.61 -3.06 -2.51
N ILE A 17 3.01 -1.89 -2.30
CA ILE A 17 1.56 -1.75 -2.34
C ILE A 17 1.03 -1.98 -3.76
N ILE A 18 1.72 -1.47 -4.76
CA ILE A 18 1.36 -1.71 -6.15
C ILE A 18 1.34 -3.22 -6.44
N GLY A 19 2.39 -3.94 -6.03
CA GLY A 19 2.44 -5.38 -6.21
C GLY A 19 1.32 -6.09 -5.46
N GLN A 20 0.99 -5.63 -4.27
CA GLN A 20 -0.09 -6.17 -3.46
C GLN A 20 -1.45 -5.97 -4.14
N VAL A 21 -1.68 -4.77 -4.68
CA VAL A 21 -2.92 -4.46 -5.39
C VAL A 21 -3.04 -5.32 -6.65
N GLN A 22 -1.96 -5.51 -7.38
CA GLN A 22 -1.95 -6.38 -8.55
C GLN A 22 -2.29 -7.81 -8.19
N ALA A 23 -1.77 -8.30 -7.06
CA ALA A 23 -2.09 -9.63 -6.57
C ALA A 23 -3.57 -9.76 -6.23
N ILE A 24 -4.15 -8.73 -5.59
CA ILE A 24 -5.57 -8.72 -5.27
C ILE A 24 -6.42 -8.77 -6.54
N ASP A 25 -6.00 -8.01 -7.55
CA ASP A 25 -6.70 -7.99 -8.84
C ASP A 25 -6.74 -9.39 -9.46
N ARG A 26 -5.63 -10.13 -9.38
CA ARG A 26 -5.58 -11.51 -9.88
C ARG A 26 -6.46 -12.45 -9.08
N MET A 27 -6.55 -12.24 -7.76
CA MET A 27 -7.36 -13.08 -6.88
C MET A 27 -8.84 -13.06 -7.25
N ILE A 28 -9.31 -11.96 -7.84
CA ILE A 28 -10.71 -11.82 -8.24
C ILE A 28 -11.07 -12.85 -9.33
N ASP A 29 -10.12 -13.15 -10.20
CA ASP A 29 -10.34 -14.09 -11.30
C ASP A 29 -10.03 -15.53 -10.91
N GLU A 30 -9.55 -15.76 -9.70
CA GLU A 30 -9.23 -17.07 -9.18
C GLU A 30 -10.31 -17.52 -8.20
N ASP A 31 -10.31 -18.79 -7.85
CA ASP A 31 -11.31 -19.33 -6.94
C ASP A 31 -10.89 -19.06 -5.48
N VAL A 32 -10.77 -17.79 -5.13
CA VAL A 32 -10.34 -17.34 -3.82
C VAL A 32 -11.56 -16.87 -3.02
N PRO A 33 -11.71 -17.27 -1.75
CA PRO A 33 -12.84 -16.82 -0.94
C PRO A 33 -12.89 -15.31 -0.80
N CYS A 34 -14.10 -14.75 -0.79
CA CYS A 34 -14.30 -13.31 -0.68
C CYS A 34 -13.67 -12.73 0.58
N GLU A 35 -13.71 -13.45 1.68
CA GLU A 35 -13.12 -12.99 2.94
C GLU A 35 -11.61 -12.83 2.84
N ASP A 36 -10.93 -13.65 2.04
CA ASP A 36 -9.49 -13.52 1.82
C ASP A 36 -9.19 -12.28 0.99
N ILE A 37 -10.03 -11.99 0.00
CA ILE A 37 -9.89 -10.77 -0.80
C ILE A 37 -10.08 -9.54 0.08
N LEU A 38 -11.09 -9.56 0.95
CA LEU A 38 -11.33 -8.45 1.89
C LEU A 38 -10.16 -8.25 2.85
N SER A 39 -9.57 -9.34 3.35
CA SER A 39 -8.38 -9.27 4.20
C SER A 39 -7.24 -8.58 3.49
N GLN A 40 -7.00 -8.93 2.24
CA GLN A 40 -5.93 -8.33 1.45
C GLN A 40 -6.19 -6.86 1.16
N LEU A 41 -7.45 -6.50 0.89
CA LEU A 41 -7.83 -5.10 0.71
C LEU A 41 -7.57 -4.27 1.97
N ASN A 42 -7.91 -4.83 3.13
CA ASN A 42 -7.63 -4.16 4.40
C ASN A 42 -6.14 -4.00 4.66
N ALA A 43 -5.35 -5.00 4.29
CA ALA A 43 -3.90 -4.91 4.41
C ALA A 43 -3.33 -3.80 3.52
N ALA A 44 -3.81 -3.68 2.28
CA ALA A 44 -3.38 -2.63 1.37
C ALA A 44 -3.78 -1.25 1.90
N LYS A 45 -4.98 -1.14 2.44
CA LYS A 45 -5.46 0.11 3.07
C LYS A 45 -4.55 0.53 4.22
N SER A 46 -4.19 -0.41 5.09
CA SER A 46 -3.30 -0.13 6.22
C SER A 46 -1.92 0.30 5.74
N ALA A 47 -1.41 -0.35 4.69
CA ALA A 47 -0.11 -0.01 4.13
C ALA A 47 -0.11 1.41 3.55
N LEU A 48 -1.21 1.81 2.90
CA LEU A 48 -1.35 3.18 2.40
C LEU A 48 -1.41 4.19 3.54
N ASN A 49 -2.09 3.85 4.62
CA ASN A 49 -2.09 4.70 5.82
C ASN A 49 -0.68 4.88 6.37
N GLY A 50 0.14 3.83 6.34
CA GLY A 50 1.54 3.90 6.74
C GLY A 50 2.33 4.89 5.88
N CYS A 51 2.04 4.94 4.58
CA CYS A 51 2.67 5.93 3.70
C CYS A 51 2.30 7.36 4.12
N GLY A 52 1.04 7.58 4.49
CA GLY A 52 0.60 8.88 4.97
C GLY A 52 1.36 9.32 6.21
N LYS A 53 1.65 8.40 7.12
CA LYS A 53 2.44 8.70 8.31
C LYS A 53 3.86 9.13 7.96
N VAL A 54 4.47 8.48 6.97
CA VAL A 54 5.82 8.86 6.53
C VAL A 54 5.82 10.29 6.00
N VAL A 55 4.80 10.67 5.23
CA VAL A 55 4.66 12.03 4.73
C VAL A 55 4.53 13.03 5.88
N LEU A 56 3.65 12.73 6.84
CA LEU A 56 3.40 13.61 7.97
C LEU A 56 4.64 13.77 8.85
N GLU A 57 5.35 12.68 9.11
CA GLU A 57 6.55 12.72 9.94
C GLU A 57 7.65 13.55 9.32
N GLY A 58 7.79 13.47 8.00
CA GLY A 58 8.80 14.25 7.29
C GLY A 58 8.43 15.70 7.10
N HIS A 59 7.18 16.06 7.35
CA HIS A 59 6.67 17.39 7.07
C HIS A 59 6.84 18.36 8.25
N ILE A 60 7.27 17.89 9.38
CA ILE A 60 7.44 18.74 10.58
C ILE A 60 8.75 19.57 10.53
#